data_55c2241bd0a780c6873c0e94809a3ed3
#
_entry.id   55c2241bd0a780c6873c0e94809a3ed3
#
_cell.length_a   1.000
_cell.length_b   1.000
_cell.length_c   1.000
_cell.angle_alpha   90.00
_cell.angle_beta   90.00
_cell.angle_gamma   90.00
#
_symmetry.space_group_name_H-M   'P 1'
#
loop_
_entity.id
_entity.type
_entity.pdbx_description
1 polymer ?
#
loop_
_entity_poly.entity_id
_entity_poly.type
_entity_poly.pdbx_seq_one_letter_code
_entity_poly.pdbx_strand_id
1 'polypeptide(L)'
;MIVIFSGSTGRLPYGGHAWIDMQYLGGLSALGHEVFYLEECGKESWVYDWDAGQLTTDLFYPASYVRACLEPLGLGDKWIYRAGDSSEGMDTDEFRDVCSRADLMLIRAVPLPLWRPEYSLPRSHAFIDADPGFTQISLANGHRDLRATVERCGRLFTVGQRVGLPDCPIPTVGREWLKTLPPVSLAHWPRADDEQATHFTAVMHWRGFRDVEYGGVVYGQKDREFPKFIDIPRLTEQPFRVALTGGDPEELARHGWEVIEGWKPSRTPELYRAFIAGSRAEFGVAKHGYVAMKGGWFSDRSVCYLASGRPALVEDTGLEDWLPVGEGLVTFQDVPGALKGIDAINADYERHRRAARTLAEEIFDAERVLPPLVEAATLRASSFVLRP
;
A
#
# COMPACT_ATOMS: atom_id res chain seq x y z
N MET A 1 11.41 -18.40 11.34
CA MET A 1 11.04 -19.01 10.05
C MET A 1 11.75 -18.29 8.92
N ILE A 2 11.92 -18.95 7.78
CA ILE A 2 12.40 -18.31 6.55
C ILE A 2 11.18 -17.83 5.75
N VAL A 3 11.10 -16.55 5.46
CA VAL A 3 10.00 -15.91 4.73
C VAL A 3 10.54 -15.24 3.47
N ILE A 4 9.99 -15.59 2.32
CA ILE A 4 10.21 -14.87 1.07
C ILE A 4 9.05 -13.90 0.87
N PHE A 5 9.34 -12.62 0.75
CA PHE A 5 8.35 -11.58 0.46
C PHE A 5 8.52 -11.09 -0.98
N SER A 6 7.46 -11.22 -1.77
CA SER A 6 7.45 -10.71 -3.14
C SER A 6 6.68 -9.40 -3.22
N GLY A 7 7.38 -8.37 -3.65
CA GLY A 7 6.89 -6.99 -3.80
C GLY A 7 7.12 -6.41 -5.18
N SER A 8 7.22 -5.07 -5.24
CA SER A 8 7.36 -4.33 -6.50
C SER A 8 8.10 -3.00 -6.34
N THR A 9 9.03 -2.93 -5.39
CA THR A 9 9.82 -1.73 -5.05
C THR A 9 10.65 -1.23 -6.24
N GLY A 10 11.32 -2.11 -6.96
CA GLY A 10 12.16 -1.75 -8.11
C GLY A 10 11.35 -1.47 -9.37
N ARG A 11 10.23 -2.16 -9.61
CA ARG A 11 9.32 -1.90 -10.72
C ARG A 11 8.62 -0.56 -10.62
N LEU A 12 8.38 -0.11 -9.40
CA LEU A 12 7.72 1.15 -9.08
C LEU A 12 8.61 1.95 -8.10
N PRO A 13 9.73 2.55 -8.59
CA PRO A 13 10.74 3.18 -7.74
C PRO A 13 10.24 4.53 -7.22
N TYR A 14 9.25 4.46 -6.33
CA TYR A 14 8.68 5.59 -5.61
C TYR A 14 8.78 5.32 -4.11
N GLY A 15 9.23 6.30 -3.34
CA GLY A 15 9.43 6.17 -1.90
C GLY A 15 8.18 5.71 -1.14
N GLY A 16 7.00 6.22 -1.52
CA GLY A 16 5.74 5.77 -0.92
C GLY A 16 5.42 4.31 -1.23
N HIS A 17 5.75 3.84 -2.44
CA HIS A 17 5.56 2.45 -2.83
C HIS A 17 6.57 1.52 -2.16
N ALA A 18 7.85 1.95 -2.12
CA ALA A 18 8.90 1.22 -1.41
C ALA A 18 8.57 1.04 0.08
N TRP A 19 8.03 2.09 0.75
CA TRP A 19 7.63 1.98 2.14
C TRP A 19 6.61 0.89 2.38
N ILE A 20 5.71 0.60 1.45
CA ILE A 20 4.75 -0.47 1.66
C ILE A 20 5.47 -1.81 1.84
N ASP A 21 6.41 -2.15 0.95
CA ASP A 21 7.20 -3.39 1.07
C ASP A 21 8.12 -3.35 2.30
N MET A 22 8.78 -2.22 2.55
CA MET A 22 9.68 -2.04 3.70
C MET A 22 8.98 -2.21 5.05
N GLN A 23 7.70 -1.85 5.18
CA GLN A 23 6.91 -2.06 6.39
C GLN A 23 6.75 -3.56 6.71
N TYR A 24 6.42 -4.37 5.70
CA TYR A 24 6.35 -5.83 5.86
C TYR A 24 7.72 -6.42 6.17
N LEU A 25 8.74 -6.06 5.40
CA LEU A 25 10.10 -6.60 5.54
C LEU A 25 10.70 -6.26 6.91
N GLY A 26 10.63 -4.99 7.31
CA GLY A 26 11.10 -4.52 8.60
C GLY A 26 10.34 -5.16 9.77
N GLY A 27 9.02 -5.26 9.67
CA GLY A 27 8.19 -5.89 10.69
C GLY A 27 8.47 -7.39 10.84
N LEU A 28 8.57 -8.13 9.72
CA LEU A 28 8.93 -9.55 9.75
C LEU A 28 10.32 -9.79 10.34
N SER A 29 11.29 -8.94 9.99
CA SER A 29 12.64 -9.01 10.56
C SER A 29 12.65 -8.73 12.07
N ALA A 30 11.90 -7.72 12.53
CA ALA A 30 11.76 -7.38 13.95
C ALA A 30 11.13 -8.53 14.76
N LEU A 31 10.24 -9.30 14.14
CA LEU A 31 9.65 -10.52 14.73
C LEU A 31 10.60 -11.73 14.75
N GLY A 32 11.86 -11.56 14.30
CA GLY A 32 12.88 -12.62 14.31
C GLY A 32 12.75 -13.61 13.16
N HIS A 33 12.05 -13.28 12.09
CA HIS A 33 12.05 -14.09 10.87
C HIS A 33 13.31 -13.78 10.03
N GLU A 34 13.83 -14.79 9.36
CA GLU A 34 14.81 -14.62 8.30
C GLU A 34 14.06 -14.27 7.02
N VAL A 35 14.27 -13.04 6.50
CA VAL A 35 13.45 -12.48 5.43
C VAL A 35 14.29 -12.29 4.17
N PHE A 36 13.73 -12.70 3.03
CA PHE A 36 14.29 -12.49 1.70
C PHE A 36 13.27 -11.77 0.82
N TYR A 37 13.75 -10.86 -0.02
CA TYR A 37 12.93 -10.11 -0.94
C TYR A 37 13.03 -10.67 -2.36
N LEU A 38 11.90 -10.84 -3.02
CA LEU A 38 11.80 -11.25 -4.42
C LEU A 38 11.05 -10.20 -5.22
N GLU A 39 11.60 -9.84 -6.38
CA GLU A 39 10.86 -9.12 -7.40
C GLU A 39 10.97 -9.84 -8.75
N GLU A 40 9.84 -10.29 -9.30
CA GLU A 40 9.74 -10.99 -10.57
C GLU A 40 9.02 -10.12 -11.61
N CYS A 41 9.73 -9.73 -12.67
CA CYS A 41 9.22 -8.82 -13.70
C CYS A 41 8.71 -9.54 -14.97
N GLY A 42 8.82 -10.88 -15.02
CA GLY A 42 8.47 -11.66 -16.19
C GLY A 42 9.55 -11.61 -17.26
N LYS A 43 9.17 -11.35 -18.51
CA LYS A 43 10.13 -11.40 -19.64
C LYS A 43 11.06 -10.19 -19.67
N GLU A 44 10.55 -9.02 -19.34
CA GLU A 44 11.27 -7.75 -19.38
C GLU A 44 10.84 -6.87 -18.20
N SER A 45 11.77 -6.07 -17.72
CA SER A 45 11.53 -5.03 -16.72
C SER A 45 11.50 -3.67 -17.40
N TRP A 46 10.33 -3.04 -17.47
CA TRP A 46 10.21 -1.66 -17.93
C TRP A 46 10.03 -0.75 -16.74
N VAL A 47 11.05 0.08 -16.47
CA VAL A 47 11.07 1.00 -15.33
C VAL A 47 11.41 2.40 -15.80
N TYR A 48 10.81 3.42 -15.20
CA TYR A 48 11.22 4.79 -15.45
C TYR A 48 12.43 5.13 -14.57
N ASP A 49 13.56 5.37 -15.24
CA ASP A 49 14.78 5.84 -14.60
C ASP A 49 14.67 7.35 -14.36
N TRP A 50 14.51 7.73 -13.09
CA TRP A 50 14.38 9.13 -12.69
C TRP A 50 15.67 9.93 -12.84
N ASP A 51 16.82 9.28 -12.85
CA ASP A 51 18.13 9.92 -13.00
C ASP A 51 18.42 10.22 -14.48
N ALA A 52 18.08 9.29 -15.36
CA ALA A 52 18.19 9.44 -16.81
C ALA A 52 16.97 10.14 -17.44
N GLY A 53 15.84 10.23 -16.73
CA GLY A 53 14.59 10.84 -17.22
C GLY A 53 13.91 10.06 -18.35
N GLN A 54 14.08 8.74 -18.41
CA GLN A 54 13.57 7.90 -19.48
C GLN A 54 13.18 6.50 -19.02
N LEU A 55 12.41 5.79 -19.85
CA LEU A 55 12.14 4.37 -19.63
C LEU A 55 13.39 3.55 -19.95
N THR A 56 13.69 2.57 -19.11
CA THR A 56 14.79 1.63 -19.30
C THR A 56 14.35 0.19 -19.09
N THR A 57 15.04 -0.74 -19.75
CA THR A 57 15.00 -2.19 -19.49
C THR A 57 16.26 -2.69 -18.78
N ASP A 58 17.22 -1.80 -18.53
CA ASP A 58 18.41 -2.12 -17.75
C ASP A 58 18.00 -2.45 -16.31
N LEU A 59 18.43 -3.60 -15.81
CA LEU A 59 18.14 -4.06 -14.47
C LEU A 59 18.92 -3.32 -13.38
N PHE A 60 20.03 -2.67 -13.73
CA PHE A 60 20.90 -2.00 -12.76
C PHE A 60 20.18 -0.90 -11.99
N TYR A 61 19.38 -0.06 -12.68
CA TYR A 61 18.67 1.03 -12.01
C TYR A 61 17.64 0.53 -10.98
N PRO A 62 16.65 -0.32 -11.33
CA PRO A 62 15.69 -0.83 -10.36
C PRO A 62 16.33 -1.68 -9.26
N ALA A 63 17.35 -2.47 -9.58
CA ALA A 63 18.10 -3.26 -8.61
C ALA A 63 18.85 -2.39 -7.60
N SER A 64 19.49 -1.32 -8.07
CA SER A 64 20.14 -0.33 -7.20
C SER A 64 19.13 0.35 -6.26
N TYR A 65 17.93 0.65 -6.75
CA TYR A 65 16.85 1.22 -5.94
C TYR A 65 16.37 0.22 -4.88
N VAL A 66 16.15 -1.05 -5.26
CA VAL A 66 15.80 -2.13 -4.31
C VAL A 66 16.85 -2.24 -3.21
N ARG A 67 18.12 -2.32 -3.59
CA ARG A 67 19.23 -2.41 -2.63
C ARG A 67 19.23 -1.24 -1.66
N ALA A 68 19.12 -0.01 -2.16
CA ALA A 68 19.10 1.21 -1.33
C ALA A 68 17.92 1.21 -0.33
N CYS A 69 16.75 0.68 -0.72
CA CYS A 69 15.59 0.55 0.17
C CYS A 69 15.79 -0.54 1.24
N LEU A 70 16.48 -1.63 0.92
CA LEU A 70 16.62 -2.79 1.81
C LEU A 70 17.84 -2.72 2.74
N GLU A 71 18.88 -1.98 2.35
CA GLU A 71 20.09 -1.83 3.15
C GLU A 71 19.83 -1.28 4.57
N PRO A 72 18.99 -0.24 4.77
CA PRO A 72 18.64 0.25 6.11
C PRO A 72 17.90 -0.76 6.99
N LEU A 73 17.31 -1.80 6.39
CA LEU A 73 16.62 -2.89 7.08
C LEU A 73 17.55 -4.07 7.41
N GLY A 74 18.84 -4.00 7.05
CA GLY A 74 19.78 -5.10 7.19
C GLY A 74 19.54 -6.23 6.18
N LEU A 75 18.89 -5.94 5.05
CA LEU A 75 18.54 -6.90 3.99
C LEU A 75 19.26 -6.58 2.66
N GLY A 76 20.37 -5.83 2.69
CA GLY A 76 21.08 -5.37 1.51
C GLY A 76 21.69 -6.48 0.64
N ASP A 77 21.81 -7.69 1.15
CA ASP A 77 22.27 -8.91 0.47
C ASP A 77 21.20 -10.02 0.35
N LYS A 78 19.97 -9.77 0.85
CA LYS A 78 18.89 -10.76 0.93
C LYS A 78 17.76 -10.48 -0.06
N TRP A 79 18.11 -10.19 -1.29
CA TRP A 79 17.11 -9.89 -2.32
C TRP A 79 17.55 -10.37 -3.69
N ILE A 80 16.57 -10.64 -4.56
CA ILE A 80 16.74 -10.92 -5.97
C ILE A 80 15.71 -10.16 -6.80
N TYR A 81 16.17 -9.49 -7.86
CA TYR A 81 15.37 -8.83 -8.88
C TYR A 81 15.54 -9.55 -10.21
N ARG A 82 14.46 -9.98 -10.87
CA ARG A 82 14.53 -10.88 -12.03
C ARG A 82 13.68 -10.40 -13.19
N ALA A 83 14.27 -10.46 -14.40
CA ALA A 83 13.54 -10.27 -15.65
C ALA A 83 14.17 -11.15 -16.76
N GLY A 84 13.33 -11.90 -17.49
CA GLY A 84 13.84 -12.87 -18.48
C GLY A 84 14.77 -13.90 -17.85
N ASP A 85 15.95 -14.03 -18.42
CA ASP A 85 17.02 -14.92 -17.93
C ASP A 85 18.05 -14.18 -17.07
N SER A 86 17.86 -12.87 -16.84
CA SER A 86 18.76 -12.02 -16.08
C SER A 86 18.26 -11.81 -14.67
N SER A 87 19.18 -11.59 -13.72
CA SER A 87 18.89 -11.23 -12.35
C SER A 87 19.99 -10.35 -11.76
N GLU A 88 19.59 -9.56 -10.75
CA GLU A 88 20.47 -8.76 -9.90
C GLU A 88 20.23 -9.12 -8.44
N GLY A 89 21.22 -8.89 -7.57
CA GLY A 89 21.20 -9.26 -6.16
C GLY A 89 21.80 -10.62 -5.90
N MET A 90 21.06 -11.50 -5.22
CA MET A 90 21.51 -12.86 -4.93
C MET A 90 21.71 -13.69 -6.21
N ASP A 91 22.64 -14.66 -6.15
CA ASP A 91 22.78 -15.66 -7.18
C ASP A 91 21.51 -16.53 -7.29
N THR A 92 21.19 -16.99 -8.50
CA THR A 92 19.96 -17.77 -8.73
C THR A 92 19.94 -19.13 -8.07
N ASP A 93 21.11 -19.80 -7.95
CA ASP A 93 21.21 -21.08 -7.27
C ASP A 93 21.14 -20.90 -5.75
N GLU A 94 21.75 -19.82 -5.22
CA GLU A 94 21.61 -19.43 -3.82
C GLU A 94 20.14 -19.11 -3.46
N PHE A 95 19.45 -18.33 -4.29
CA PHE A 95 18.04 -18.02 -4.09
C PHE A 95 17.16 -19.28 -4.17
N ARG A 96 17.48 -20.21 -5.07
CA ARG A 96 16.79 -21.51 -5.16
C ARG A 96 16.97 -22.32 -3.87
N ASP A 97 18.16 -22.30 -3.27
CA ASP A 97 18.40 -22.95 -1.98
C ASP A 97 17.55 -22.29 -0.88
N VAL A 98 17.47 -20.96 -0.84
CA VAL A 98 16.53 -20.23 0.05
C VAL A 98 15.09 -20.72 -0.17
N CYS A 99 14.61 -20.78 -1.41
CA CYS A 99 13.27 -21.26 -1.72
C CYS A 99 13.02 -22.68 -1.17
N SER A 100 14.01 -23.57 -1.26
CA SER A 100 13.89 -24.95 -0.79
C SER A 100 13.73 -25.07 0.73
N ARG A 101 14.25 -24.10 1.47
CA ARG A 101 14.20 -24.03 2.94
C ARG A 101 13.09 -23.14 3.47
N ALA A 102 12.50 -22.29 2.61
CA ALA A 102 11.51 -21.30 3.02
C ALA A 102 10.23 -21.96 3.59
N ASP A 103 9.76 -21.41 4.69
CA ASP A 103 8.50 -21.80 5.31
C ASP A 103 7.30 -21.15 4.64
N LEU A 104 7.47 -19.91 4.14
CA LEU A 104 6.39 -19.10 3.60
C LEU A 104 6.88 -18.21 2.46
N MET A 105 6.07 -18.12 1.41
CA MET A 105 6.17 -17.10 0.36
C MET A 105 4.94 -16.21 0.43
N LEU A 106 5.14 -14.95 0.74
CA LEU A 106 4.11 -13.89 0.74
C LEU A 106 4.19 -13.10 -0.55
N ILE A 107 3.12 -13.04 -1.32
CA ILE A 107 3.04 -12.29 -2.57
C ILE A 107 2.08 -11.13 -2.35
N ARG A 108 2.58 -9.88 -2.38
CA ARG A 108 1.77 -8.70 -2.09
C ARG A 108 1.35 -7.97 -3.38
N ALA A 109 0.06 -7.80 -3.54
CA ALA A 109 -0.64 -6.97 -4.52
C ALA A 109 -0.33 -7.27 -6.00
N VAL A 110 0.95 -7.38 -6.36
CA VAL A 110 1.38 -7.59 -7.75
C VAL A 110 1.53 -9.08 -8.03
N PRO A 111 0.79 -9.63 -8.99
CA PRO A 111 0.93 -11.03 -9.36
C PRO A 111 2.31 -11.29 -9.98
N LEU A 112 2.79 -12.51 -9.82
CA LEU A 112 4.01 -12.96 -10.48
C LEU A 112 3.72 -13.22 -11.97
N PRO A 113 4.27 -12.44 -12.89
CA PRO A 113 4.01 -12.62 -14.33
C PRO A 113 4.70 -13.87 -14.90
N LEU A 114 5.70 -14.38 -14.20
CA LEU A 114 6.36 -15.64 -14.48
C LEU A 114 6.50 -16.46 -13.19
N TRP A 115 5.95 -17.67 -13.19
CA TRP A 115 6.13 -18.61 -12.08
C TRP A 115 7.28 -19.57 -12.39
N ARG A 116 8.43 -19.38 -11.74
CA ARG A 116 9.59 -20.22 -11.92
C ARG A 116 9.48 -21.49 -11.05
N PRO A 117 10.17 -22.61 -11.42
CA PRO A 117 10.07 -23.87 -10.68
C PRO A 117 10.40 -23.72 -9.19
N GLU A 118 11.41 -22.94 -8.83
CA GLU A 118 11.83 -22.72 -7.44
C GLU A 118 10.79 -22.00 -6.61
N TYR A 119 9.89 -21.20 -7.20
CA TYR A 119 8.81 -20.53 -6.47
C TYR A 119 7.74 -21.50 -5.96
N SER A 120 7.79 -22.77 -6.35
CA SER A 120 6.92 -23.81 -5.83
C SER A 120 7.51 -24.58 -4.62
N LEU A 121 8.77 -24.30 -4.26
CA LEU A 121 9.49 -25.01 -3.20
C LEU A 121 9.10 -24.57 -1.78
N PRO A 122 8.77 -23.29 -1.48
CA PRO A 122 8.33 -22.86 -0.17
C PRO A 122 7.14 -23.70 0.34
N ARG A 123 7.11 -23.99 1.64
CA ARG A 123 6.10 -24.87 2.25
C ARG A 123 4.68 -24.32 2.16
N SER A 124 4.55 -23.00 2.19
CA SER A 124 3.27 -22.28 2.11
C SER A 124 3.37 -21.06 1.21
N HIS A 125 2.25 -20.72 0.57
CA HIS A 125 2.12 -19.55 -0.28
C HIS A 125 0.87 -18.78 0.11
N ALA A 126 1.00 -17.46 0.23
CA ALA A 126 -0.13 -16.59 0.50
C ALA A 126 -0.08 -15.34 -0.38
N PHE A 127 -1.26 -14.88 -0.79
CA PHE A 127 -1.43 -13.64 -1.54
C PHE A 127 -2.08 -12.58 -0.64
N ILE A 128 -1.57 -11.36 -0.68
CA ILE A 128 -2.09 -10.21 0.05
C ILE A 128 -2.63 -9.19 -0.96
N ASP A 129 -3.95 -9.03 -0.98
CA ASP A 129 -4.63 -7.99 -1.73
C ASP A 129 -4.54 -6.66 -0.99
N ALA A 130 -3.97 -5.65 -1.64
CA ALA A 130 -3.85 -4.27 -1.13
C ALA A 130 -4.81 -3.28 -1.83
N ASP A 131 -5.49 -3.72 -2.90
CA ASP A 131 -6.46 -2.91 -3.66
C ASP A 131 -7.83 -3.60 -3.72
N PRO A 132 -8.54 -3.73 -2.56
CA PRO A 132 -9.80 -4.46 -2.48
C PRO A 132 -10.85 -3.88 -3.44
N GLY A 133 -11.56 -4.78 -4.08
CA GLY A 133 -12.48 -4.47 -5.17
C GLY A 133 -11.79 -4.52 -6.53
N PHE A 134 -10.73 -3.78 -6.73
CA PHE A 134 -9.97 -3.83 -8.00
C PHE A 134 -9.36 -5.21 -8.25
N THR A 135 -8.76 -5.81 -7.22
CA THR A 135 -8.20 -7.17 -7.28
C THR A 135 -9.28 -8.21 -7.58
N GLN A 136 -10.36 -8.22 -6.81
CA GLN A 136 -11.43 -9.21 -6.94
C GLN A 136 -12.17 -9.08 -8.27
N ILE A 137 -12.45 -7.85 -8.72
CA ILE A 137 -13.06 -7.59 -10.03
C ILE A 137 -12.11 -7.99 -11.16
N SER A 138 -10.82 -7.72 -11.05
CA SER A 138 -9.84 -8.19 -12.03
C SER A 138 -9.80 -9.71 -12.13
N LEU A 139 -9.92 -10.43 -11.01
CA LEU A 139 -10.06 -11.89 -11.00
C LEU A 139 -11.36 -12.34 -11.66
N ALA A 140 -12.49 -11.70 -11.35
CA ALA A 140 -13.79 -11.99 -11.98
C ALA A 140 -13.75 -11.76 -13.49
N ASN A 141 -13.07 -10.71 -13.94
CA ASN A 141 -12.87 -10.38 -15.36
C ASN A 141 -11.78 -11.22 -16.05
N GLY A 142 -11.18 -12.19 -15.35
CA GLY A 142 -10.27 -13.15 -15.96
C GLY A 142 -8.83 -12.67 -16.14
N HIS A 143 -8.33 -11.72 -15.32
CA HIS A 143 -6.93 -11.29 -15.38
C HIS A 143 -5.99 -12.49 -15.19
N ARG A 144 -5.24 -12.82 -16.25
CA ARG A 144 -4.53 -14.09 -16.39
C ARG A 144 -3.48 -14.32 -15.30
N ASP A 145 -2.56 -13.38 -15.14
CA ASP A 145 -1.41 -13.54 -14.23
C ASP A 145 -1.85 -13.50 -12.76
N LEU A 146 -2.84 -12.66 -12.44
CA LEU A 146 -3.43 -12.59 -11.11
C LEU A 146 -4.12 -13.92 -10.75
N ARG A 147 -4.90 -14.48 -11.67
CA ARG A 147 -5.54 -15.79 -11.48
C ARG A 147 -4.50 -16.88 -11.28
N ALA A 148 -3.48 -16.93 -12.14
CA ALA A 148 -2.43 -17.93 -12.06
C ALA A 148 -1.63 -17.84 -10.75
N THR A 149 -1.42 -16.65 -10.21
CA THR A 149 -0.76 -16.44 -8.91
C THR A 149 -1.65 -16.87 -7.77
N VAL A 150 -2.90 -16.37 -7.73
CA VAL A 150 -3.87 -16.65 -6.66
C VAL A 150 -4.20 -18.16 -6.56
N GLU A 151 -4.27 -18.87 -7.68
CA GLU A 151 -4.53 -20.31 -7.71
C GLU A 151 -3.40 -21.15 -7.08
N ARG A 152 -2.19 -20.59 -6.97
CA ARG A 152 -1.04 -21.24 -6.31
C ARG A 152 -0.94 -20.93 -4.82
N CYS A 153 -1.72 -19.95 -4.34
CA CYS A 153 -1.70 -19.54 -2.95
C CYS A 153 -2.72 -20.32 -2.12
N GLY A 154 -2.27 -20.92 -1.03
CA GLY A 154 -3.13 -21.65 -0.10
C GLY A 154 -3.99 -20.73 0.78
N ARG A 155 -3.61 -19.45 0.90
CA ARG A 155 -4.32 -18.42 1.66
C ARG A 155 -4.36 -17.11 0.91
N LEU A 156 -5.50 -16.44 0.99
CA LEU A 156 -5.71 -15.13 0.40
C LEU A 156 -6.07 -14.14 1.50
N PHE A 157 -5.34 -13.04 1.56
CA PHE A 157 -5.60 -11.95 2.50
C PHE A 157 -6.07 -10.72 1.74
N THR A 158 -6.86 -9.87 2.39
CA THR A 158 -7.26 -8.57 1.87
C THR A 158 -7.22 -7.51 2.97
N VAL A 159 -6.79 -6.30 2.63
CA VAL A 159 -6.90 -5.15 3.53
C VAL A 159 -8.32 -4.56 3.53
N GLY A 160 -9.21 -5.03 2.66
CA GLY A 160 -10.61 -4.63 2.61
C GLY A 160 -11.43 -5.32 3.69
N GLN A 161 -11.68 -4.63 4.79
CA GLN A 161 -12.29 -5.22 5.99
C GLN A 161 -13.74 -5.66 5.78
N ARG A 162 -14.43 -5.10 4.77
CA ARG A 162 -15.83 -5.43 4.47
C ARG A 162 -15.97 -6.45 3.33
N VAL A 163 -14.89 -6.84 2.64
CA VAL A 163 -14.93 -7.87 1.57
C VAL A 163 -15.52 -9.16 2.10
N GLY A 164 -16.57 -9.68 1.45
CA GLY A 164 -17.28 -10.89 1.85
C GLY A 164 -18.41 -10.68 2.87
N LEU A 165 -18.66 -9.45 3.35
CA LEU A 165 -19.88 -9.14 4.10
C LEU A 165 -21.08 -9.11 3.14
N PRO A 166 -22.30 -9.41 3.64
CA PRO A 166 -23.49 -9.52 2.78
C PRO A 166 -23.86 -8.24 2.03
N ASP A 167 -23.55 -7.06 2.58
CA ASP A 167 -23.83 -5.75 2.01
C ASP A 167 -22.66 -5.15 1.22
N CYS A 168 -21.53 -5.85 1.12
CA CYS A 168 -20.37 -5.42 0.36
C CYS A 168 -20.48 -5.88 -1.09
N PRO A 169 -20.47 -4.97 -2.10
CA PRO A 169 -20.65 -5.33 -3.50
C PRO A 169 -19.42 -5.98 -4.15
N ILE A 170 -18.31 -6.08 -3.44
CA ILE A 170 -17.06 -6.66 -3.94
C ILE A 170 -17.23 -8.18 -4.11
N PRO A 171 -17.04 -8.73 -5.34
CA PRO A 171 -17.20 -10.16 -5.56
C PRO A 171 -16.07 -10.95 -4.90
N THR A 172 -16.39 -11.97 -4.12
CA THR A 172 -15.37 -12.86 -3.52
C THR A 172 -14.76 -13.85 -4.53
N VAL A 173 -15.40 -13.99 -5.70
CA VAL A 173 -15.02 -14.93 -6.78
C VAL A 173 -14.96 -16.38 -6.24
N GLY A 174 -15.87 -16.71 -5.31
CA GLY A 174 -15.92 -18.04 -4.68
C GLY A 174 -14.73 -18.38 -3.81
N ARG A 175 -13.98 -17.38 -3.34
CA ARG A 175 -12.79 -17.52 -2.50
C ARG A 175 -13.01 -16.93 -1.12
N GLU A 176 -12.35 -17.49 -0.13
CA GLU A 176 -12.24 -16.91 1.20
C GLU A 176 -11.12 -15.86 1.21
N TRP A 177 -11.42 -14.66 1.70
CA TRP A 177 -10.48 -13.55 1.86
C TRP A 177 -10.32 -13.26 3.35
N LEU A 178 -9.22 -13.74 3.92
CA LEU A 178 -8.86 -13.45 5.32
C LEU A 178 -8.53 -11.97 5.48
N LYS A 179 -8.88 -11.40 6.62
CA LYS A 179 -8.64 -9.98 6.87
C LYS A 179 -7.22 -9.76 7.37
N THR A 180 -6.61 -8.70 6.86
CA THR A 180 -5.34 -8.15 7.36
C THR A 180 -5.38 -6.63 7.29
N LEU A 181 -4.37 -5.98 7.82
CA LEU A 181 -4.23 -4.52 7.81
C LEU A 181 -2.93 -4.13 7.11
N PRO A 182 -2.82 -2.90 6.57
CA PRO A 182 -1.54 -2.37 6.15
C PRO A 182 -0.66 -2.14 7.39
N PRO A 183 0.48 -2.85 7.54
CA PRO A 183 1.33 -2.68 8.70
C PRO A 183 2.16 -1.41 8.63
N VAL A 184 2.61 -0.90 9.78
CA VAL A 184 3.65 0.11 9.89
C VAL A 184 4.73 -0.31 10.89
N SER A 185 5.98 -0.25 10.47
CA SER A 185 7.12 -0.46 11.36
C SER A 185 7.41 0.82 12.14
N LEU A 186 6.96 0.88 13.38
CA LEU A 186 7.05 2.08 14.22
C LEU A 186 8.49 2.50 14.50
N ALA A 187 9.43 1.56 14.45
CA ALA A 187 10.87 1.85 14.57
C ALA A 187 11.39 2.73 13.42
N HIS A 188 10.81 2.58 12.22
CA HIS A 188 11.17 3.36 11.04
C HIS A 188 10.29 4.61 10.84
N TRP A 189 9.18 4.71 11.58
CA TRP A 189 8.25 5.84 11.55
C TRP A 189 8.09 6.47 12.94
N PRO A 190 9.12 7.19 13.44
CA PRO A 190 9.03 7.90 14.70
C PRO A 190 7.99 9.02 14.63
N ARG A 191 7.47 9.42 15.80
CA ARG A 191 6.60 10.60 15.89
C ARG A 191 7.36 11.83 15.41
N ALA A 192 6.73 12.63 14.59
CA ALA A 192 7.30 13.88 14.09
C ALA A 192 7.23 14.98 15.16
N ASP A 193 8.34 15.71 15.36
CA ASP A 193 8.44 16.77 16.37
C ASP A 193 8.15 18.17 15.80
N ASP A 194 7.98 18.30 14.48
CA ASP A 194 7.69 19.60 13.84
C ASP A 194 6.28 20.09 14.18
N GLU A 195 6.22 21.03 15.11
CA GLU A 195 4.97 21.71 15.51
C GLU A 195 4.58 22.86 14.57
N GLN A 196 5.49 23.27 13.67
CA GLN A 196 5.27 24.41 12.76
C GLN A 196 4.67 23.98 11.41
N ALA A 197 4.42 22.71 11.20
CA ALA A 197 3.77 22.22 10.01
C ALA A 197 2.37 22.84 9.83
N THR A 198 2.13 23.50 8.71
CA THR A 198 0.91 24.25 8.46
C THR A 198 -0.04 23.60 7.47
N HIS A 199 0.49 22.90 6.45
CA HIS A 199 -0.29 22.39 5.34
C HIS A 199 -0.94 21.04 5.65
N PHE A 200 -2.21 20.90 5.30
CA PHE A 200 -2.78 19.58 5.05
C PHE A 200 -2.27 19.12 3.69
N THR A 201 -1.78 17.90 3.62
CA THR A 201 -1.07 17.43 2.44
C THR A 201 -1.68 16.15 1.85
N ALA A 202 -1.46 15.96 0.56
CA ALA A 202 -1.76 14.72 -0.14
C ALA A 202 -0.59 14.34 -1.06
N VAL A 203 -0.31 13.03 -1.17
CA VAL A 203 0.53 12.48 -2.25
C VAL A 203 -0.36 11.61 -3.11
N MET A 204 -0.49 11.93 -4.38
CA MET A 204 -1.44 11.20 -5.22
C MET A 204 -1.03 11.06 -6.68
N HIS A 205 -1.40 9.92 -7.25
CA HIS A 205 -1.58 9.75 -8.67
C HIS A 205 -3.02 10.11 -9.04
N TRP A 206 -3.20 10.97 -10.04
CA TRP A 206 -4.53 11.33 -10.57
C TRP A 206 -5.24 10.11 -11.14
N ARG A 207 -4.49 9.27 -11.86
CA ARG A 207 -4.91 7.94 -12.32
C ARG A 207 -3.76 6.97 -12.08
N GLY A 208 -3.90 6.10 -11.09
CA GLY A 208 -2.86 5.12 -10.74
C GLY A 208 -2.89 3.88 -11.64
N PHE A 209 -4.08 3.46 -12.06
CA PHE A 209 -4.28 2.32 -12.97
C PHE A 209 -5.62 2.45 -13.73
N ARG A 210 -5.98 1.42 -14.50
CA ARG A 210 -7.21 1.45 -15.30
C ARG A 210 -8.45 1.29 -14.43
N ASP A 211 -9.54 1.91 -14.87
CA ASP A 211 -10.87 1.64 -14.32
C ASP A 211 -11.22 0.16 -14.53
N VAL A 212 -12.02 -0.39 -13.62
CA VAL A 212 -12.55 -1.74 -13.76
C VAL A 212 -14.07 -1.69 -13.82
N GLU A 213 -14.68 -2.63 -14.56
CA GLU A 213 -16.13 -2.74 -14.68
C GLU A 213 -16.59 -4.07 -14.10
N TYR A 214 -17.68 -4.03 -13.34
CA TYR A 214 -18.33 -5.22 -12.81
C TYR A 214 -19.84 -4.97 -12.61
N GLY A 215 -20.67 -5.91 -13.08
CA GLY A 215 -22.13 -5.78 -12.97
C GLY A 215 -22.72 -4.55 -13.67
N GLY A 216 -22.08 -4.03 -14.73
CA GLY A 216 -22.49 -2.81 -15.44
C GLY A 216 -22.09 -1.51 -14.73
N VAL A 217 -21.34 -1.58 -13.64
CA VAL A 217 -20.82 -0.41 -12.90
C VAL A 217 -19.32 -0.25 -13.16
N VAL A 218 -18.90 0.98 -13.50
CA VAL A 218 -17.49 1.33 -13.69
C VAL A 218 -16.92 1.93 -12.41
N TYR A 219 -15.89 1.31 -11.88
CA TYR A 219 -15.14 1.74 -10.70
C TYR A 219 -13.86 2.44 -11.13
N GLY A 220 -13.83 3.75 -10.92
CA GLY A 220 -12.79 4.64 -11.46
C GLY A 220 -11.75 5.06 -10.43
N GLN A 221 -10.92 6.01 -10.86
CA GLN A 221 -9.78 6.53 -10.11
C GLN A 221 -10.10 7.87 -9.44
N LYS A 222 -9.08 8.58 -8.96
CA LYS A 222 -9.23 9.89 -8.28
C LYS A 222 -9.72 11.00 -9.21
N ASP A 223 -9.48 10.89 -10.50
CA ASP A 223 -9.97 11.82 -11.51
C ASP A 223 -11.52 11.98 -11.51
N ARG A 224 -12.23 10.99 -10.96
CA ARG A 224 -13.69 11.04 -10.77
C ARG A 224 -14.12 11.50 -9.38
N GLU A 225 -13.27 11.35 -8.38
CA GLU A 225 -13.61 11.65 -6.99
C GLU A 225 -13.09 13.02 -6.56
N PHE A 226 -11.82 13.33 -6.82
CA PHE A 226 -11.16 14.55 -6.39
C PHE A 226 -11.86 15.85 -6.85
N PRO A 227 -12.42 15.94 -8.07
CA PRO A 227 -13.15 17.14 -8.50
C PRO A 227 -14.29 17.57 -7.57
N LYS A 228 -14.88 16.66 -6.80
CA LYS A 228 -15.92 16.98 -5.82
C LYS A 228 -15.41 17.89 -4.69
N PHE A 229 -14.10 17.84 -4.42
CA PHE A 229 -13.42 18.50 -3.31
C PHE A 229 -12.44 19.59 -3.77
N ILE A 230 -12.37 19.87 -5.08
CA ILE A 230 -11.36 20.75 -5.66
C ILE A 230 -11.37 22.14 -5.07
N ASP A 231 -12.54 22.66 -4.68
CA ASP A 231 -12.73 23.98 -4.11
C ASP A 231 -12.46 24.09 -2.59
N ILE A 232 -12.13 23.00 -1.91
CA ILE A 232 -11.89 23.01 -0.46
C ILE A 232 -10.94 24.13 -0.02
N PRO A 233 -9.79 24.40 -0.70
CA PRO A 233 -8.88 25.46 -0.26
C PRO A 233 -9.46 26.87 -0.29
N ARG A 234 -10.53 27.11 -1.07
CA ARG A 234 -11.23 28.39 -1.13
C ARG A 234 -12.27 28.59 -0.02
N LEU A 235 -12.61 27.50 0.68
CA LEU A 235 -13.69 27.46 1.66
C LEU A 235 -13.18 27.47 3.11
N THR A 236 -11.86 27.52 3.31
CA THR A 236 -11.22 27.54 4.63
C THR A 236 -9.89 28.28 4.58
N GLU A 237 -9.43 28.78 5.74
CA GLU A 237 -8.10 29.38 5.90
C GLU A 237 -6.98 28.34 6.00
N GLN A 238 -7.29 27.04 6.07
CA GLN A 238 -6.31 25.97 6.15
C GLN A 238 -5.56 25.85 4.81
N PRO A 239 -4.21 25.96 4.78
CA PRO A 239 -3.47 25.76 3.56
C PRO A 239 -3.34 24.28 3.19
N PHE A 240 -3.37 24.00 1.88
CA PHE A 240 -3.25 22.66 1.31
C PHE A 240 -2.07 22.56 0.34
N ARG A 241 -1.37 21.43 0.40
CA ARG A 241 -0.32 21.10 -0.57
C ARG A 241 -0.53 19.69 -1.12
N VAL A 242 -0.47 19.54 -2.43
CA VAL A 242 -0.59 18.27 -3.11
C VAL A 242 0.67 17.95 -3.93
N ALA A 243 1.26 16.79 -3.64
CA ALA A 243 2.28 16.18 -4.48
C ALA A 243 1.56 15.35 -5.56
N LEU A 244 1.46 15.90 -6.77
CA LEU A 244 0.62 15.40 -7.85
C LEU A 244 1.44 14.68 -8.91
N THR A 245 0.99 13.49 -9.29
CA THR A 245 1.46 12.79 -10.49
C THR A 245 0.29 12.61 -11.46
N GLY A 246 0.43 13.15 -12.66
CA GLY A 246 -0.65 13.24 -13.64
C GLY A 246 -1.69 14.32 -13.31
N GLY A 247 -2.75 14.41 -14.09
CA GLY A 247 -3.74 15.48 -13.94
C GLY A 247 -3.28 16.84 -14.45
N ASP A 248 -4.02 17.89 -14.09
CA ASP A 248 -3.72 19.29 -14.46
C ASP A 248 -3.31 20.09 -13.21
N PRO A 249 -2.00 20.36 -13.01
CA PRO A 249 -1.53 21.14 -11.86
C PRO A 249 -1.99 22.59 -11.88
N GLU A 250 -2.20 23.18 -13.06
CA GLU A 250 -2.66 24.57 -13.17
C GLU A 250 -4.14 24.69 -12.76
N GLU A 251 -4.96 23.68 -13.07
CA GLU A 251 -6.34 23.63 -12.61
C GLU A 251 -6.40 23.61 -11.08
N LEU A 252 -5.65 22.71 -10.43
CA LEU A 252 -5.62 22.64 -8.98
C LEU A 252 -5.11 23.95 -8.36
N ALA A 253 -4.06 24.55 -8.92
CA ALA A 253 -3.52 25.81 -8.44
C ALA A 253 -4.55 26.97 -8.55
N ARG A 254 -5.35 27.02 -9.62
CA ARG A 254 -6.46 27.97 -9.76
C ARG A 254 -7.50 27.82 -8.66
N HIS A 255 -7.65 26.63 -8.08
CA HIS A 255 -8.56 26.35 -6.96
C HIS A 255 -7.93 26.53 -5.57
N GLY A 256 -6.70 27.04 -5.51
CA GLY A 256 -6.04 27.38 -4.24
C GLY A 256 -5.13 26.27 -3.66
N TRP A 257 -4.92 25.20 -4.39
CA TRP A 257 -3.96 24.16 -3.99
C TRP A 257 -2.52 24.62 -4.26
N GLU A 258 -1.62 24.44 -3.31
CA GLU A 258 -0.20 24.45 -3.59
C GLU A 258 0.18 23.10 -4.23
N VAL A 259 0.56 23.13 -5.50
CA VAL A 259 0.86 21.91 -6.26
C VAL A 259 2.37 21.75 -6.40
N ILE A 260 2.88 20.58 -6.02
CA ILE A 260 4.25 20.17 -6.29
C ILE A 260 4.25 18.90 -7.13
N GLU A 261 5.30 18.67 -7.90
CA GLU A 261 5.45 17.46 -8.69
C GLU A 261 5.57 16.22 -7.77
N GLY A 262 4.72 15.22 -8.01
CA GLY A 262 4.58 14.05 -7.15
C GLY A 262 5.86 13.25 -6.96
N TRP A 263 6.74 13.24 -7.95
CA TRP A 263 8.02 12.54 -7.85
C TRP A 263 9.00 13.19 -6.85
N LYS A 264 8.93 14.50 -6.63
CA LYS A 264 9.87 15.20 -5.72
C LYS A 264 9.88 14.62 -4.30
N PRO A 265 8.74 14.54 -3.59
CA PRO A 265 8.73 13.91 -2.27
C PRO A 265 8.72 12.38 -2.34
N SER A 266 8.49 11.77 -3.51
CA SER A 266 8.37 10.33 -3.64
C SER A 266 9.59 9.65 -4.29
N ARG A 267 10.68 10.39 -4.55
CA ARG A 267 11.85 9.84 -5.22
C ARG A 267 12.56 8.78 -4.37
N THR A 268 12.65 8.99 -3.07
CA THR A 268 13.23 8.01 -2.13
C THR A 268 12.32 7.80 -0.92
N PRO A 269 12.48 6.70 -0.18
CA PRO A 269 11.75 6.48 1.07
C PRO A 269 11.95 7.58 2.10
N GLU A 270 13.15 8.14 2.21
CA GLU A 270 13.50 9.21 3.15
C GLU A 270 12.78 10.50 2.83
N LEU A 271 12.75 10.90 1.53
CA LEU A 271 12.05 12.10 1.08
C LEU A 271 10.54 11.97 1.32
N TYR A 272 9.99 10.78 1.07
CA TYR A 272 8.57 10.51 1.32
C TYR A 272 8.22 10.63 2.80
N ARG A 273 9.03 10.01 3.68
CA ARG A 273 8.87 10.11 5.13
C ARG A 273 9.01 11.55 5.62
N ALA A 274 10.02 12.29 5.12
CA ALA A 274 10.24 13.70 5.47
C ALA A 274 9.04 14.58 5.05
N PHE A 275 8.46 14.35 3.88
CA PHE A 275 7.26 15.07 3.41
C PHE A 275 6.07 14.84 4.34
N ILE A 276 5.81 13.58 4.73
CA ILE A 276 4.73 13.23 5.66
C ILE A 276 4.99 13.84 7.05
N ALA A 277 6.21 13.70 7.56
CA ALA A 277 6.59 14.25 8.86
C ALA A 277 6.47 15.77 8.93
N GLY A 278 6.76 16.48 7.82
CA GLY A 278 6.61 17.93 7.68
C GLY A 278 5.18 18.39 7.38
N SER A 279 4.21 17.50 7.35
CA SER A 279 2.80 17.82 7.12
C SER A 279 2.07 18.09 8.43
N ARG A 280 1.06 18.98 8.41
CA ARG A 280 0.16 19.17 9.56
C ARG A 280 -0.81 18.00 9.70
N ALA A 281 -1.45 17.60 8.61
CA ALA A 281 -2.35 16.46 8.53
C ALA A 281 -2.40 15.91 7.09
N GLU A 282 -2.93 14.71 6.91
CA GLU A 282 -3.34 14.23 5.60
C GLU A 282 -4.70 14.82 5.19
N PHE A 283 -4.84 15.17 3.90
CA PHE A 283 -6.13 15.31 3.24
C PHE A 283 -6.26 14.23 2.18
N GLY A 284 -6.99 13.18 2.49
CA GLY A 284 -7.01 11.95 1.71
C GLY A 284 -8.31 11.73 0.94
N VAL A 285 -8.37 12.15 -0.34
CA VAL A 285 -9.45 11.73 -1.25
C VAL A 285 -9.12 10.33 -1.78
N ALA A 286 -10.08 9.41 -1.69
CA ALA A 286 -9.93 8.03 -2.14
C ALA A 286 -10.11 7.88 -3.67
N LYS A 287 -9.84 6.70 -4.23
CA LYS A 287 -10.25 6.37 -5.60
C LYS A 287 -11.77 6.17 -5.61
N HIS A 288 -12.43 6.62 -6.69
CA HIS A 288 -13.87 6.43 -6.86
C HIS A 288 -14.33 4.99 -6.58
N GLY A 289 -13.54 4.00 -7.03
CA GLY A 289 -13.86 2.61 -6.78
C GLY A 289 -13.93 2.23 -5.30
N TYR A 290 -13.04 2.76 -4.45
CA TYR A 290 -13.08 2.48 -3.02
C TYR A 290 -14.29 3.11 -2.33
N VAL A 291 -14.62 4.35 -2.70
CA VAL A 291 -15.80 5.07 -2.18
C VAL A 291 -17.08 4.36 -2.59
N ALA A 292 -17.20 4.02 -3.88
CA ALA A 292 -18.42 3.39 -4.42
C ALA A 292 -18.65 1.96 -3.89
N MET A 293 -17.58 1.19 -3.66
CA MET A 293 -17.67 -0.18 -3.15
C MET A 293 -17.78 -0.27 -1.63
N LYS A 294 -17.34 0.76 -0.90
CA LYS A 294 -17.29 0.74 0.58
C LYS A 294 -16.72 -0.57 1.13
N GLY A 295 -15.58 -0.98 0.56
CA GLY A 295 -14.92 -2.25 0.91
C GLY A 295 -14.17 -2.22 2.26
N GLY A 296 -14.20 -1.10 2.97
CA GLY A 296 -13.45 -0.91 4.22
C GLY A 296 -11.93 -0.79 3.98
N TRP A 297 -11.52 -0.16 2.88
CA TRP A 297 -10.11 0.06 2.55
C TRP A 297 -9.55 1.27 3.31
N PHE A 298 -8.42 1.09 3.99
CA PHE A 298 -7.63 2.17 4.58
C PHE A 298 -6.25 2.22 3.93
N SER A 299 -5.76 3.42 3.63
CA SER A 299 -4.52 3.59 2.88
C SER A 299 -3.28 3.35 3.75
N ASP A 300 -2.33 2.57 3.23
CA ASP A 300 -0.96 2.46 3.75
C ASP A 300 -0.26 3.81 3.90
N ARG A 301 -0.53 4.78 3.00
CA ARG A 301 -0.07 6.17 3.17
C ARG A 301 -0.67 6.81 4.42
N SER A 302 -1.96 6.67 4.66
CA SER A 302 -2.64 7.23 5.83
C SER A 302 -2.08 6.64 7.13
N VAL A 303 -1.74 5.34 7.12
CA VAL A 303 -1.05 4.70 8.25
C VAL A 303 0.29 5.37 8.56
N CYS A 304 1.04 5.79 7.52
CA CYS A 304 2.29 6.53 7.70
C CYS A 304 2.08 7.91 8.35
N TYR A 305 1.01 8.63 8.00
CA TYR A 305 0.62 9.87 8.69
C TYR A 305 0.30 9.60 10.15
N LEU A 306 -0.55 8.62 10.43
CA LEU A 306 -0.89 8.25 11.81
C LEU A 306 0.35 7.88 12.62
N ALA A 307 1.25 7.08 12.08
CA ALA A 307 2.50 6.69 12.74
C ALA A 307 3.41 7.87 13.04
N SER A 308 3.43 8.87 12.16
CA SER A 308 4.16 10.13 12.38
C SER A 308 3.47 11.05 13.42
N GLY A 309 2.35 10.66 14.00
CA GLY A 309 1.53 11.52 14.87
C GLY A 309 0.92 12.69 14.08
N ARG A 310 0.61 12.47 12.81
CA ARG A 310 -0.09 13.43 11.95
C ARG A 310 -1.51 12.94 11.73
N PRO A 311 -2.54 13.74 12.07
CA PRO A 311 -3.93 13.35 11.85
C PRO A 311 -4.21 13.04 10.37
N ALA A 312 -5.13 12.12 10.13
CA ALA A 312 -5.61 11.80 8.79
C ALA A 312 -7.08 12.22 8.66
N LEU A 313 -7.36 13.14 7.73
CA LEU A 313 -8.70 13.51 7.28
C LEU A 313 -8.93 12.85 5.93
N VAL A 314 -9.73 11.78 5.90
CA VAL A 314 -9.85 10.92 4.71
C VAL A 314 -11.29 10.69 4.29
N GLU A 315 -11.50 10.50 2.99
CA GLU A 315 -12.81 10.16 2.47
C GLU A 315 -13.21 8.74 2.91
N ASP A 316 -14.46 8.60 3.36
CA ASP A 316 -14.99 7.35 3.89
C ASP A 316 -15.14 6.27 2.80
N THR A 317 -14.52 5.15 3.03
CA THR A 317 -14.59 3.94 2.19
C THR A 317 -15.25 2.76 2.92
N GLY A 318 -16.06 3.04 3.95
CA GLY A 318 -16.62 2.07 4.89
C GLY A 318 -15.69 1.84 6.09
N LEU A 319 -15.03 2.90 6.57
CA LEU A 319 -14.06 2.83 7.68
C LEU A 319 -14.73 2.81 9.04
N GLU A 320 -15.84 3.54 9.18
CA GLU A 320 -16.55 3.74 10.45
C GLU A 320 -17.07 2.45 11.08
N ASP A 321 -17.19 1.38 10.25
CA ASP A 321 -17.67 0.08 10.74
C ASP A 321 -16.60 -0.71 11.50
N TRP A 322 -15.31 -0.34 11.40
CA TRP A 322 -14.23 -1.16 11.95
C TRP A 322 -13.05 -0.36 12.53
N LEU A 323 -12.94 0.95 12.23
CA LEU A 323 -11.93 1.82 12.82
C LEU A 323 -12.56 2.85 13.76
N PRO A 324 -11.90 3.16 14.87
CA PRO A 324 -12.30 4.30 15.69
C PRO A 324 -11.98 5.60 14.94
N VAL A 325 -13.02 6.33 14.56
CA VAL A 325 -12.94 7.62 13.87
C VAL A 325 -13.35 8.76 14.80
N GLY A 326 -12.99 9.99 14.42
CA GLY A 326 -13.31 11.22 15.15
C GLY A 326 -12.11 11.89 15.80
N GLU A 327 -11.10 11.13 16.23
CA GLU A 327 -9.86 11.65 16.80
C GLU A 327 -8.65 10.98 16.16
N GLY A 328 -7.69 11.77 15.68
CA GLY A 328 -6.51 11.27 14.96
C GLY A 328 -6.82 10.80 13.54
N LEU A 329 -7.91 10.08 13.36
CA LEU A 329 -8.51 9.72 12.09
C LEU A 329 -9.92 10.33 12.02
N VAL A 330 -10.15 11.17 11.02
CA VAL A 330 -11.44 11.81 10.76
C VAL A 330 -11.88 11.46 9.34
N THR A 331 -13.14 11.08 9.18
CA THR A 331 -13.73 10.72 7.89
C THR A 331 -14.63 11.82 7.35
N PHE A 332 -14.74 11.90 6.02
CA PHE A 332 -15.71 12.75 5.35
C PHE A 332 -16.34 12.04 4.14
N GLN A 333 -17.51 12.48 3.72
CA GLN A 333 -18.22 11.96 2.55
C GLN A 333 -18.58 13.08 1.56
N ASP A 334 -18.53 14.34 2.02
CA ASP A 334 -18.87 15.54 1.26
C ASP A 334 -18.04 16.75 1.70
N VAL A 335 -18.22 17.87 1.01
CA VAL A 335 -17.51 19.13 1.30
C VAL A 335 -17.83 19.66 2.72
N PRO A 336 -19.10 19.72 3.19
CA PRO A 336 -19.40 20.12 4.56
C PRO A 336 -18.72 19.23 5.62
N GLY A 337 -18.69 17.91 5.40
CA GLY A 337 -18.03 16.96 6.28
C GLY A 337 -16.51 17.18 6.31
N ALA A 338 -15.88 17.44 5.15
CA ALA A 338 -14.46 17.76 5.06
C ALA A 338 -14.12 19.05 5.83
N LEU A 339 -14.89 20.12 5.64
CA LEU A 339 -14.70 21.40 6.37
C LEU A 339 -14.84 21.22 7.88
N LYS A 340 -15.87 20.48 8.32
CA LYS A 340 -16.04 20.16 9.74
C LYS A 340 -14.85 19.36 10.31
N GLY A 341 -14.30 18.42 9.52
CA GLY A 341 -13.11 17.66 9.92
C GLY A 341 -11.86 18.52 10.05
N ILE A 342 -11.66 19.49 9.13
CA ILE A 342 -10.57 20.47 9.19
C ILE A 342 -10.67 21.30 10.47
N ASP A 343 -11.87 21.84 10.76
CA ASP A 343 -12.12 22.65 11.95
C ASP A 343 -11.89 21.84 13.24
N ALA A 344 -12.35 20.59 13.29
CA ALA A 344 -12.15 19.71 14.44
C ALA A 344 -10.67 19.45 14.72
N ILE A 345 -9.89 19.10 13.69
CA ILE A 345 -8.44 18.86 13.81
C ILE A 345 -7.73 20.14 14.27
N ASN A 346 -8.10 21.30 13.73
CA ASN A 346 -7.46 22.57 14.08
C ASN A 346 -7.84 23.07 15.46
N ALA A 347 -9.05 22.78 15.96
CA ALA A 347 -9.52 23.20 17.26
C ALA A 347 -8.75 22.55 18.43
N ASP A 348 -8.28 21.31 18.29
CA ASP A 348 -7.46 20.62 19.30
C ASP A 348 -6.41 19.72 18.60
N TYR A 349 -5.46 20.36 17.94
CA TYR A 349 -4.47 19.70 17.12
C TYR A 349 -3.62 18.68 17.92
N GLU A 350 -3.20 19.01 19.14
CA GLU A 350 -2.39 18.10 19.95
C GLU A 350 -3.14 16.85 20.40
N ARG A 351 -4.44 16.96 20.65
CA ARG A 351 -5.29 15.79 20.91
C ARG A 351 -5.33 14.87 19.69
N HIS A 352 -5.56 15.44 18.50
CA HIS A 352 -5.57 14.67 17.26
C HIS A 352 -4.20 14.05 16.94
N ARG A 353 -3.09 14.75 17.20
CA ARG A 353 -1.74 14.19 17.03
C ARG A 353 -1.48 12.96 17.91
N ARG A 354 -1.86 13.05 19.19
CA ARG A 354 -1.73 11.93 20.13
C ARG A 354 -2.60 10.76 19.71
N ALA A 355 -3.86 11.01 19.39
CA ALA A 355 -4.79 9.99 18.94
C ALA A 355 -4.32 9.31 17.63
N ALA A 356 -3.79 10.07 16.67
CA ALA A 356 -3.22 9.53 15.46
C ALA A 356 -2.10 8.52 15.76
N ARG A 357 -1.13 8.89 16.62
CA ARG A 357 -0.05 7.99 17.02
C ARG A 357 -0.55 6.75 17.75
N THR A 358 -1.50 6.91 18.68
CA THR A 358 -2.11 5.79 19.40
C THR A 358 -2.79 4.81 18.45
N LEU A 359 -3.53 5.30 17.44
CA LEU A 359 -4.14 4.44 16.42
C LEU A 359 -3.09 3.62 15.66
N ALA A 360 -1.95 4.23 15.30
CA ALA A 360 -0.87 3.49 14.64
C ALA A 360 -0.28 2.41 15.55
N GLU A 361 -0.05 2.70 16.82
CA GLU A 361 0.53 1.79 17.81
C GLU A 361 -0.42 0.63 18.17
N GLU A 362 -1.71 0.91 18.30
CA GLU A 362 -2.68 -0.09 18.76
C GLU A 362 -3.23 -0.96 17.64
N ILE A 363 -3.31 -0.44 16.40
CA ILE A 363 -4.02 -1.12 15.30
C ILE A 363 -3.07 -1.52 14.17
N PHE A 364 -2.14 -0.64 13.77
CA PHE A 364 -1.37 -0.81 12.54
C PHE A 364 0.10 -1.21 12.76
N ASP A 365 0.55 -1.30 14.02
CA ASP A 365 1.91 -1.75 14.31
C ASP A 365 2.20 -3.11 13.65
N ALA A 366 3.29 -3.19 12.90
CA ALA A 366 3.72 -4.40 12.22
C ALA A 366 3.88 -5.58 13.18
N GLU A 367 4.31 -5.34 14.44
CA GLU A 367 4.42 -6.38 15.47
C GLU A 367 3.06 -6.92 15.94
N ARG A 368 1.96 -6.24 15.64
CA ARG A 368 0.58 -6.69 15.91
C ARG A 368 -0.09 -7.28 14.66
N VAL A 369 0.14 -6.65 13.51
CA VAL A 369 -0.52 -7.04 12.25
C VAL A 369 0.07 -8.31 11.65
N LEU A 370 1.39 -8.47 11.71
CA LEU A 370 2.07 -9.57 11.01
C LEU A 370 1.98 -10.94 11.69
N PRO A 371 2.01 -11.08 13.03
CA PRO A 371 1.91 -12.41 13.65
C PRO A 371 0.67 -13.21 13.25
N PRO A 372 -0.57 -12.68 13.35
CA PRO A 372 -1.76 -13.43 12.93
C PRO A 372 -1.79 -13.71 11.42
N LEU A 373 -1.24 -12.81 10.58
CA LEU A 373 -1.11 -13.05 9.15
C LEU A 373 -0.19 -14.23 8.86
N VAL A 374 1.01 -14.25 9.46
CA VAL A 374 2.01 -15.31 9.28
C VAL A 374 1.49 -16.66 9.81
N GLU A 375 0.85 -16.65 10.97
CA GLU A 375 0.22 -17.84 11.53
C GLU A 375 -0.83 -18.41 10.57
N ALA A 376 -1.80 -17.60 10.14
CA ALA A 376 -2.84 -18.03 9.23
C ALA A 376 -2.28 -18.47 7.85
N ALA A 377 -1.21 -17.81 7.35
CA ALA A 377 -0.58 -18.15 6.09
C ALA A 377 0.16 -19.51 6.14
N THR A 378 0.62 -19.94 7.31
CA THR A 378 1.37 -21.19 7.49
C THR A 378 0.54 -22.35 8.01
N LEU A 379 -0.67 -22.09 8.51
CA LEU A 379 -1.61 -23.15 8.89
C LEU A 379 -1.93 -24.03 7.68
N ARG A 380 -1.62 -25.31 7.77
CA ARG A 380 -2.04 -26.29 6.75
C ARG A 380 -3.57 -26.25 6.65
N ALA A 381 -4.10 -26.13 5.43
CA ALA A 381 -5.51 -26.35 5.20
C ALA A 381 -5.84 -27.74 5.78
N SER A 382 -6.64 -27.80 6.83
CA SER A 382 -7.17 -29.06 7.32
C SER A 382 -7.82 -29.71 6.11
N SER A 383 -7.33 -30.87 5.72
CA SER A 383 -7.96 -31.70 4.69
C SER A 383 -9.36 -32.06 5.21
N PHE A 384 -10.34 -31.21 4.88
CA PHE A 384 -11.73 -31.61 4.93
C PHE A 384 -11.91 -32.66 3.83
N VAL A 385 -11.60 -33.89 4.17
CA VAL A 385 -12.06 -35.05 3.42
C VAL A 385 -13.58 -35.04 3.59
N LEU A 386 -14.28 -34.54 2.58
CA LEU A 386 -15.68 -34.92 2.40
C LEU A 386 -15.68 -36.45 2.28
N ARG A 387 -16.04 -37.15 3.37
CA ARG A 387 -16.38 -38.57 3.28
C ARG A 387 -17.66 -38.68 2.45
N PRO A 388 -17.71 -39.63 1.52
CA PRO A 388 -18.81 -39.78 0.57
C PRO A 388 -20.13 -40.07 1.27
#